data_3dfc4a8e4fc894db07aa35f09ebbe4bb
#
_entry.id   3dfc4a8e4fc894db07aa35f09ebbe4bb
#
_cell.length_a   1.000
_cell.length_b   1.000
_cell.length_c   1.000
_cell.angle_alpha   90.00
_cell.angle_beta   90.00
_cell.angle_gamma   90.00
#
_symmetry.space_group_name_H-M   'P 1'
#
loop_
_entity.id
_entity.type
_entity.pdbx_description
1 polymer ?
#
loop_
_entity_poly.entity_id
_entity_poly.type
_entity_poly.pdbx_seq_one_letter_code
_entity_poly.pdbx_strand_id
1 'polypeptide(L)'
;MAKTGVIHGINGPVVSLLGDPGFQMNEMVYVGAENLVGEVIGLTSGKTTVQVYEETSGIRPGETVTGTGAPVSVTLAPGILSNIFDGIERPLSEIAKGSGYYISRGISVNSLDTDKKWDTHMVVKEGDRIMPGTIIAEVPETRAITHKVMAPPDAEGYVLTVVPDGRYTIEEPLLTLQLMDGTERTLTMTQKWPIRVARPSARRFPAVKPLITGQRILDTMFPLAKGGTAAIPGGFGTGKTMTQHQVAKWSDADVIIYIGCGERGNEMTQVLEEFSELIDPKTGNPLMDRTTLIANTSNMPVAAREASLYSGLTLAEYYRDMGYHVAIMADSTSRWAEALRELSGRLEEMPAEEGFPAYLASRLSAFYERAGMMQNLNGTEGSVTIIGAVSPQGGDFSEPVTMNTKRFVRCFWGLDKSLAYARHFPAIHWLTSYSEYINDLASWYMDNVDKKFVDYRNRLMALLTQESSLMEIVKLIGADVLPDDQKLVLEIARVIRLGFLQQNAFHKEDTSVPLIKQFKMMEIILYLNKKCRALISMGMPVSVLKEENIFDKIISIKYDVPNERLDMFDDYKQQIDAFYDRVMERNA
;
A
#
# COMPACT_ATOMS: atom_id res chain seq x y z
N MET A 1 -14.93 39.44 -1.22
CA MET A 1 -15.84 39.07 -0.12
C MET A 1 -15.98 37.57 -0.12
N ALA A 2 -15.95 36.92 1.04
CA ALA A 2 -16.21 35.49 1.14
C ALA A 2 -17.63 35.19 0.65
N LYS A 3 -17.80 34.18 -0.18
CA LYS A 3 -19.10 33.73 -0.67
C LYS A 3 -19.82 33.03 0.48
N THR A 4 -21.12 33.29 0.64
CA THR A 4 -21.93 32.74 1.73
C THR A 4 -23.23 32.16 1.21
N GLY A 5 -23.64 31.02 1.76
CA GLY A 5 -24.94 30.40 1.53
C GLY A 5 -25.66 30.15 2.85
N VAL A 6 -26.95 29.81 2.80
CA VAL A 6 -27.76 29.52 3.97
C VAL A 6 -28.24 28.07 3.90
N ILE A 7 -28.10 27.35 5.01
CA ILE A 7 -28.52 25.97 5.14
C ILE A 7 -30.04 25.86 5.00
N HIS A 8 -30.51 25.07 4.05
CA HIS A 8 -31.91 24.74 3.87
C HIS A 8 -32.28 23.41 4.54
N GLY A 9 -31.45 22.37 4.40
CA GLY A 9 -31.72 21.06 4.96
C GLY A 9 -30.45 20.30 5.31
N ILE A 10 -30.60 19.35 6.24
CA ILE A 10 -29.51 18.53 6.76
C ILE A 10 -29.97 17.08 6.73
N ASN A 11 -29.16 16.20 6.13
CA ASN A 11 -29.39 14.76 6.08
C ASN A 11 -28.09 14.01 6.45
N GLY A 12 -27.85 13.79 7.75
CA GLY A 12 -26.59 13.25 8.24
C GLY A 12 -25.43 14.16 7.85
N PRO A 13 -24.36 13.64 7.23
CA PRO A 13 -23.19 14.43 6.82
C PRO A 13 -23.46 15.34 5.60
N VAL A 14 -24.64 15.29 5.01
CA VAL A 14 -24.98 16.08 3.81
C VAL A 14 -25.85 17.28 4.18
N VAL A 15 -25.38 18.46 3.80
CA VAL A 15 -26.08 19.75 3.99
C VAL A 15 -26.46 20.31 2.63
N SER A 16 -27.69 20.77 2.51
CA SER A 16 -28.21 21.40 1.30
C SER A 16 -28.47 22.90 1.49
N LEU A 17 -28.09 23.68 0.50
CA LEU A 17 -28.36 25.10 0.39
C LEU A 17 -29.29 25.33 -0.78
N LEU A 18 -30.20 26.31 -0.68
CA LEU A 18 -31.00 26.73 -1.82
C LEU A 18 -30.25 27.77 -2.66
N GLY A 19 -30.36 27.63 -3.98
CA GLY A 19 -29.73 28.52 -4.94
C GLY A 19 -28.25 28.18 -5.18
N ASP A 20 -27.59 29.12 -5.85
CA ASP A 20 -26.17 29.09 -6.15
C ASP A 20 -25.46 30.22 -5.40
N PRO A 21 -24.77 29.93 -4.28
CA PRO A 21 -23.99 30.96 -3.56
C PRO A 21 -22.72 31.36 -4.33
N GLY A 22 -22.48 30.79 -5.50
CA GLY A 22 -21.29 31.00 -6.32
C GLY A 22 -20.08 30.21 -5.88
N PHE A 23 -20.28 29.12 -5.13
CA PHE A 23 -19.21 28.17 -4.78
C PHE A 23 -18.73 27.40 -6.01
N GLN A 24 -17.51 26.85 -5.90
CA GLN A 24 -16.95 25.97 -6.93
C GLN A 24 -17.13 24.51 -6.53
N MET A 25 -17.12 23.61 -7.51
CA MET A 25 -17.10 22.17 -7.25
C MET A 25 -15.83 21.78 -6.51
N ASN A 26 -15.96 20.96 -5.48
CA ASN A 26 -14.89 20.55 -4.55
C ASN A 26 -14.33 21.69 -3.68
N GLU A 27 -14.97 22.85 -3.65
CA GLU A 27 -14.56 23.95 -2.78
C GLU A 27 -14.72 23.56 -1.31
N MET A 28 -13.70 23.83 -0.51
CA MET A 28 -13.76 23.72 0.94
C MET A 28 -14.64 24.84 1.50
N VAL A 29 -15.55 24.49 2.38
CA VAL A 29 -16.46 25.44 3.03
C VAL A 29 -16.49 25.22 4.54
N TYR A 30 -16.84 26.29 5.27
CA TYR A 30 -17.12 26.22 6.70
C TYR A 30 -18.62 26.27 6.93
N VAL A 31 -19.14 25.28 7.68
CA VAL A 31 -20.57 25.03 7.85
C VAL A 31 -20.99 25.37 9.28
N GLY A 32 -22.02 26.23 9.39
CA GLY A 32 -22.62 26.61 10.67
C GLY A 32 -21.77 27.53 11.53
N ALA A 33 -22.27 27.80 12.73
CA ALA A 33 -21.63 28.68 13.71
C ALA A 33 -20.31 28.11 14.27
N GLU A 34 -20.18 26.77 14.27
CA GLU A 34 -18.99 26.07 14.74
C GLU A 34 -17.90 25.91 13.66
N ASN A 35 -18.13 26.42 12.44
CA ASN A 35 -17.20 26.36 11.30
C ASN A 35 -16.74 24.91 10.96
N LEU A 36 -17.69 23.97 10.91
CA LEU A 36 -17.37 22.60 10.55
C LEU A 36 -16.84 22.52 9.13
N VAL A 37 -15.78 21.76 8.92
CA VAL A 37 -15.16 21.61 7.58
C VAL A 37 -16.08 20.80 6.68
N GLY A 38 -16.35 21.33 5.48
CA GLY A 38 -17.13 20.65 4.44
C GLY A 38 -16.58 20.88 3.05
N GLU A 39 -17.11 20.13 2.10
CA GLU A 39 -16.76 20.20 0.68
C GLU A 39 -18.03 20.28 -0.17
N VAL A 40 -18.00 21.13 -1.18
CA VAL A 40 -19.08 21.20 -2.17
C VAL A 40 -19.01 20.02 -3.11
N ILE A 41 -20.00 19.13 -3.05
CA ILE A 41 -20.04 17.88 -3.82
C ILE A 41 -21.09 17.87 -4.94
N GLY A 42 -21.93 18.87 -5.00
CA GLY A 42 -22.96 18.98 -6.03
C GLY A 42 -23.45 20.41 -6.21
N LEU A 43 -23.53 20.84 -7.47
CA LEU A 43 -24.04 22.13 -7.90
C LEU A 43 -25.11 21.92 -8.97
N THR A 44 -26.32 22.39 -8.68
CA THR A 44 -27.43 22.41 -9.63
C THR A 44 -28.07 23.81 -9.63
N SER A 45 -28.88 24.12 -10.64
CA SER A 45 -29.51 25.45 -10.78
C SER A 45 -30.36 25.92 -9.59
N GLY A 46 -30.75 25.00 -8.71
CA GLY A 46 -31.61 25.34 -7.55
C GLY A 46 -31.07 24.88 -6.22
N LYS A 47 -29.95 24.14 -6.20
CA LYS A 47 -29.44 23.48 -4.99
C LYS A 47 -27.94 23.33 -5.02
N THR A 48 -27.28 23.72 -3.95
CA THR A 48 -25.89 23.40 -3.65
C THR A 48 -25.84 22.33 -2.57
N THR A 49 -25.06 21.27 -2.78
CA THR A 49 -24.91 20.18 -1.84
C THR A 49 -23.51 20.17 -1.26
N VAL A 50 -23.41 20.13 0.05
CA VAL A 50 -22.15 20.13 0.82
C VAL A 50 -22.07 18.85 1.63
N GLN A 51 -20.93 18.20 1.59
CA GLN A 51 -20.56 17.08 2.44
C GLN A 51 -19.73 17.61 3.61
N VAL A 52 -20.13 17.30 4.84
CA VAL A 52 -19.45 17.78 6.06
C VAL A 52 -18.55 16.67 6.58
N TYR A 53 -17.30 16.99 6.88
CA TYR A 53 -16.28 16.04 7.37
C TYR A 53 -16.32 15.79 8.87
N GLU A 54 -17.20 16.48 9.56
CA GLU A 54 -17.42 16.39 11.00
C GLU A 54 -18.87 16.00 11.30
N GLU A 55 -19.17 15.72 12.55
CA GLU A 55 -20.53 15.41 12.97
C GLU A 55 -21.44 16.65 12.89
N THR A 56 -22.58 16.50 12.24
CA THR A 56 -23.54 17.58 11.97
C THR A 56 -24.61 17.76 13.05
N SER A 57 -24.56 16.96 14.13
CA SER A 57 -25.51 17.10 15.26
C SER A 57 -25.47 18.53 15.82
N GLY A 58 -26.63 19.18 15.91
CA GLY A 58 -26.76 20.53 16.45
C GLY A 58 -26.73 21.64 15.41
N ILE A 59 -26.30 21.42 14.17
CA ILE A 59 -26.47 22.38 13.06
C ILE A 59 -27.96 22.54 12.76
N ARG A 60 -28.37 23.75 12.38
CA ARG A 60 -29.75 24.06 12.11
C ARG A 60 -29.93 24.69 10.71
N PRO A 61 -31.07 24.45 10.07
CA PRO A 61 -31.47 25.26 8.92
C PRO A 61 -31.48 26.73 9.27
N GLY A 62 -31.03 27.57 8.34
CA GLY A 62 -30.85 29.00 8.55
C GLY A 62 -29.43 29.42 8.95
N GLU A 63 -28.56 28.51 9.37
CA GLU A 63 -27.16 28.84 9.62
C GLU A 63 -26.39 29.05 8.31
N THR A 64 -25.26 29.74 8.42
CA THR A 64 -24.46 30.20 7.27
C THR A 64 -23.41 29.17 6.89
N VAL A 65 -23.18 28.98 5.59
CA VAL A 65 -22.04 28.27 5.02
C VAL A 65 -21.14 29.29 4.32
N THR A 66 -19.86 29.26 4.63
CA THR A 66 -18.88 30.23 4.11
C THR A 66 -17.86 29.53 3.23
N GLY A 67 -17.71 29.97 1.97
CA GLY A 67 -16.73 29.43 1.04
C GLY A 67 -15.32 29.96 1.30
N THR A 68 -14.32 29.10 1.07
CA THR A 68 -12.90 29.47 1.18
C THR A 68 -12.30 29.91 -0.15
N GLY A 69 -12.97 29.65 -1.27
CA GLY A 69 -12.46 29.87 -2.63
C GLY A 69 -11.39 28.88 -3.09
N ALA A 70 -11.09 27.86 -2.30
CA ALA A 70 -10.09 26.85 -2.61
C ALA A 70 -10.64 25.44 -2.34
N PRO A 71 -10.19 24.41 -3.08
CA PRO A 71 -10.60 23.03 -2.84
C PRO A 71 -10.02 22.49 -1.53
N VAL A 72 -10.61 21.39 -1.03
CA VAL A 72 -10.04 20.64 0.10
C VAL A 72 -8.65 20.18 -0.26
N SER A 73 -7.67 20.58 0.52
CA SER A 73 -6.24 20.42 0.22
C SER A 73 -5.49 19.94 1.46
N VAL A 74 -4.41 19.21 1.24
CA VAL A 74 -3.41 18.86 2.27
C VAL A 74 -2.25 19.85 2.25
N THR A 75 -1.58 19.96 3.39
CA THR A 75 -0.40 20.80 3.60
C THR A 75 0.85 19.94 3.42
N LEU A 76 1.66 20.25 2.44
CA LEU A 76 2.84 19.47 2.06
C LEU A 76 4.10 20.23 2.51
N ALA A 77 4.79 19.72 3.52
CA ALA A 77 6.01 20.30 4.10
C ALA A 77 6.74 19.26 4.96
N PRO A 78 7.95 19.53 5.48
CA PRO A 78 8.59 18.65 6.49
C PRO A 78 7.71 18.51 7.75
N GLY A 79 7.66 17.29 8.30
CA GLY A 79 6.86 16.95 9.48
C GLY A 79 5.65 16.07 9.20
N ILE A 80 5.49 15.60 7.96
CA ILE A 80 4.47 14.60 7.58
C ILE A 80 4.84 13.22 8.13
N LEU A 81 6.11 12.82 7.99
CA LEU A 81 6.59 11.53 8.50
C LEU A 81 6.57 11.48 10.03
N SER A 82 6.44 10.29 10.56
CA SER A 82 6.30 9.99 11.99
C SER A 82 5.04 10.57 12.63
N ASN A 83 4.10 11.06 11.83
CA ASN A 83 2.86 11.67 12.32
C ASN A 83 1.65 10.78 12.04
N ILE A 84 0.56 11.06 12.77
CA ILE A 84 -0.72 10.37 12.64
C ILE A 84 -1.79 11.41 12.39
N PHE A 85 -2.44 11.30 11.25
CA PHE A 85 -3.49 12.21 10.82
C PHE A 85 -4.85 11.54 10.80
N ASP A 86 -5.90 12.35 10.87
CA ASP A 86 -7.24 11.93 10.48
C ASP A 86 -7.43 11.97 8.95
N GLY A 87 -8.65 11.69 8.47
CA GLY A 87 -8.94 11.63 7.03
C GLY A 87 -8.75 12.94 6.25
N ILE A 88 -8.65 14.09 6.92
CA ILE A 88 -8.45 15.43 6.33
C ILE A 88 -7.16 16.10 6.83
N GLU A 89 -6.16 15.31 7.19
CA GLU A 89 -4.83 15.76 7.61
C GLU A 89 -4.79 16.58 8.91
N ARG A 90 -5.66 16.31 9.86
CA ARG A 90 -5.53 16.92 11.20
C ARG A 90 -4.71 15.96 12.08
N PRO A 91 -3.61 16.42 12.73
CA PRO A 91 -2.80 15.59 13.61
C PRO A 91 -3.61 15.14 14.83
N LEU A 92 -3.74 13.82 15.04
CA LEU A 92 -4.51 13.28 16.17
C LEU A 92 -3.90 13.64 17.52
N SER A 93 -2.57 13.78 17.60
CA SER A 93 -1.88 14.24 18.81
C SER A 93 -2.27 15.67 19.22
N GLU A 94 -2.42 16.58 18.25
CA GLU A 94 -2.83 17.97 18.51
C GLU A 94 -4.31 18.04 18.86
N ILE A 95 -5.15 17.26 18.19
CA ILE A 95 -6.57 17.13 18.55
C ILE A 95 -6.72 16.65 20.01
N ALA A 96 -5.95 15.62 20.41
CA ALA A 96 -5.99 15.08 21.76
C ALA A 96 -5.56 16.10 22.83
N LYS A 97 -4.59 16.98 22.53
CA LYS A 97 -4.19 18.07 23.44
C LYS A 97 -5.31 19.09 23.65
N GLY A 98 -6.08 19.37 22.58
CA GLY A 98 -7.15 20.37 22.61
C GLY A 98 -8.48 19.85 23.17
N SER A 99 -8.85 18.59 22.90
CA SER A 99 -10.17 18.04 23.20
C SER A 99 -10.15 16.76 24.06
N GLY A 100 -8.98 16.28 24.49
CA GLY A 100 -8.87 15.05 25.28
C GLY A 100 -9.17 13.79 24.46
N TYR A 101 -9.95 12.88 25.04
CA TYR A 101 -10.24 11.56 24.43
C TYR A 101 -11.29 11.59 23.30
N TYR A 102 -11.97 12.72 23.11
CA TYR A 102 -13.00 12.86 22.07
C TYR A 102 -12.63 13.98 21.11
N ILE A 103 -12.91 13.78 19.81
CA ILE A 103 -12.74 14.82 18.81
C ILE A 103 -13.88 15.80 18.95
N SER A 104 -13.60 17.01 19.43
CA SER A 104 -14.58 18.09 19.51
C SER A 104 -14.87 18.65 18.12
N ARG A 105 -16.13 19.01 17.87
CA ARG A 105 -16.56 19.62 16.60
C ARG A 105 -15.95 21.00 16.42
N GLY A 106 -15.65 21.36 15.18
CA GLY A 106 -15.13 22.68 14.84
C GLY A 106 -13.71 22.93 15.36
N ILE A 107 -12.99 21.88 15.77
CA ILE A 107 -11.63 22.03 16.25
C ILE A 107 -10.72 22.40 15.07
N SER A 108 -10.08 23.55 15.15
CA SER A 108 -9.08 24.00 14.18
C SER A 108 -7.69 23.75 14.75
N VAL A 109 -6.95 22.87 14.08
CA VAL A 109 -5.54 22.60 14.37
C VAL A 109 -4.73 22.73 13.09
N ASN A 110 -3.49 23.19 13.21
CA ASN A 110 -2.57 23.18 12.08
C ASN A 110 -2.24 21.73 11.69
N SER A 111 -2.22 21.45 10.40
CA SER A 111 -1.87 20.11 9.89
C SER A 111 -0.44 19.71 10.26
N LEU A 112 0.47 20.68 10.30
CA LEU A 112 1.88 20.50 10.65
C LEU A 112 2.31 21.51 11.72
N ASP A 113 3.39 21.20 12.42
CA ASP A 113 3.98 22.09 13.44
C ASP A 113 4.64 23.29 12.77
N THR A 114 4.04 24.46 12.93
CA THR A 114 4.49 25.74 12.36
C THR A 114 5.62 26.38 13.17
N ASP A 115 5.84 25.98 14.42
CA ASP A 115 6.84 26.57 15.31
C ASP A 115 8.19 25.81 15.26
N LYS A 116 8.14 24.55 14.83
CA LYS A 116 9.32 23.71 14.71
C LYS A 116 10.30 24.27 13.67
N LYS A 117 11.54 24.44 14.07
CA LYS A 117 12.63 24.86 13.18
C LYS A 117 13.39 23.64 12.63
N TRP A 118 13.55 23.65 11.33
CA TRP A 118 14.21 22.59 10.57
C TRP A 118 15.58 23.05 10.09
N ASP A 119 16.61 22.20 10.23
CA ASP A 119 17.92 22.44 9.65
C ASP A 119 17.80 22.39 8.13
N THR A 120 18.00 23.53 7.47
CA THR A 120 17.71 23.70 6.04
C THR A 120 19.01 24.00 5.30
N HIS A 121 19.28 23.17 4.28
CA HIS A 121 20.38 23.35 3.35
C HIS A 121 19.83 23.83 2.01
N MET A 122 20.23 25.04 1.60
CA MET A 122 19.77 25.61 0.32
C MET A 122 20.56 25.01 -0.85
N VAL A 123 19.85 24.54 -1.87
CA VAL A 123 20.45 23.92 -3.07
C VAL A 123 20.60 24.93 -4.21
N VAL A 124 19.79 25.98 -4.21
CA VAL A 124 19.74 27.01 -5.27
C VAL A 124 20.40 28.31 -4.81
N LYS A 125 20.80 29.15 -5.79
CA LYS A 125 21.47 30.45 -5.58
C LYS A 125 20.71 31.56 -6.30
N GLU A 126 21.02 32.81 -5.93
CA GLU A 126 20.52 33.97 -6.65
C GLU A 126 20.91 33.91 -8.13
N GLY A 127 19.94 34.23 -8.99
CA GLY A 127 20.08 34.16 -10.45
C GLY A 127 19.77 32.78 -11.07
N ASP A 128 19.62 31.73 -10.27
CA ASP A 128 19.25 30.41 -10.80
C ASP A 128 17.84 30.43 -11.39
N ARG A 129 17.67 29.68 -12.47
CA ARG A 129 16.34 29.45 -13.04
C ARG A 129 15.65 28.31 -12.33
N ILE A 130 14.45 28.58 -11.83
CA ILE A 130 13.57 27.60 -11.19
C ILE A 130 12.52 27.14 -12.18
N MET A 131 12.43 25.84 -12.35
CA MET A 131 11.37 25.17 -13.11
C MET A 131 10.39 24.49 -12.14
N PRO A 132 9.17 24.15 -12.57
CA PRO A 132 8.24 23.35 -11.78
C PRO A 132 8.91 22.10 -11.19
N GLY A 133 8.79 21.90 -9.89
CA GLY A 133 9.37 20.74 -9.18
C GLY A 133 10.88 20.84 -8.87
N THR A 134 11.59 21.90 -9.24
CA THR A 134 13.00 22.09 -8.88
C THR A 134 13.20 21.98 -7.38
N ILE A 135 14.17 21.19 -6.94
CA ILE A 135 14.55 21.07 -5.52
C ILE A 135 15.26 22.36 -5.11
N ILE A 136 14.69 23.07 -4.16
CA ILE A 136 15.21 24.37 -3.68
C ILE A 136 16.00 24.25 -2.38
N ALA A 137 15.63 23.29 -1.54
CA ALA A 137 16.34 23.03 -0.28
C ALA A 137 16.21 21.55 0.13
N GLU A 138 17.12 21.11 0.99
CA GLU A 138 17.09 19.80 1.63
C GLU A 138 16.98 19.97 3.15
N VAL A 139 16.15 19.13 3.77
CA VAL A 139 15.85 19.14 5.21
C VAL A 139 15.88 17.72 5.75
N PRO A 140 16.68 17.40 6.77
CA PRO A 140 16.61 16.11 7.44
C PRO A 140 15.27 16.01 8.20
N GLU A 141 14.27 15.41 7.60
CA GLU A 141 12.95 15.28 8.20
C GLU A 141 12.95 14.25 9.33
N THR A 142 13.54 13.08 9.05
CA THR A 142 13.75 12.01 10.02
C THR A 142 15.19 11.49 9.89
N ARG A 143 15.54 10.49 10.70
CA ARG A 143 16.85 9.82 10.59
C ARG A 143 16.99 9.01 9.31
N ALA A 144 15.86 8.62 8.70
CA ALA A 144 15.80 7.77 7.52
C ALA A 144 15.60 8.57 6.23
N ILE A 145 14.93 9.72 6.28
CA ILE A 145 14.44 10.45 5.11
C ILE A 145 14.89 11.90 5.12
N THR A 146 15.51 12.33 4.04
CA THR A 146 15.78 13.73 3.73
C THR A 146 14.64 14.30 2.91
N HIS A 147 13.94 15.27 3.46
CA HIS A 147 12.87 15.99 2.77
C HIS A 147 13.47 16.95 1.75
N LYS A 148 13.02 16.86 0.53
CA LYS A 148 13.43 17.75 -0.57
C LYS A 148 12.34 18.79 -0.79
N VAL A 149 12.58 20.01 -0.36
CA VAL A 149 11.66 21.11 -0.61
C VAL A 149 11.69 21.46 -2.09
N MET A 150 10.54 21.41 -2.73
CA MET A 150 10.42 21.58 -4.19
C MET A 150 9.64 22.86 -4.52
N ALA A 151 10.00 23.51 -5.63
CA ALA A 151 9.19 24.56 -6.20
C ALA A 151 7.80 24.00 -6.59
N PRO A 152 6.70 24.71 -6.30
CA PRO A 152 5.37 24.29 -6.72
C PRO A 152 5.27 24.07 -8.24
N PRO A 153 4.38 23.17 -8.70
CA PRO A 153 4.23 22.88 -10.13
C PRO A 153 3.82 24.07 -11.01
N ASP A 154 3.33 25.13 -10.41
CA ASP A 154 2.92 26.39 -11.06
C ASP A 154 3.97 27.51 -10.91
N ALA A 155 5.15 27.23 -10.35
CA ALA A 155 6.20 28.21 -10.14
C ALA A 155 7.33 28.04 -11.17
N GLU A 156 7.51 29.05 -12.01
CA GLU A 156 8.62 29.17 -12.95
C GLU A 156 9.17 30.60 -12.94
N GLY A 157 10.49 30.75 -12.83
CA GLY A 157 11.10 32.08 -12.79
C GLY A 157 12.59 32.05 -12.44
N TYR A 158 13.12 33.18 -12.00
CA TYR A 158 14.50 33.33 -11.58
C TYR A 158 14.58 33.74 -10.10
N VAL A 159 15.55 33.19 -9.39
CA VAL A 159 15.77 33.51 -7.96
C VAL A 159 16.29 34.94 -7.82
N LEU A 160 15.53 35.78 -7.15
CA LEU A 160 15.93 37.16 -6.80
C LEU A 160 16.74 37.16 -5.50
N THR A 161 16.23 36.51 -4.47
CA THR A 161 16.87 36.42 -3.16
C THR A 161 16.72 35.01 -2.60
N VAL A 162 17.72 34.56 -1.87
CA VAL A 162 17.72 33.27 -1.18
C VAL A 162 18.32 33.45 0.23
N VAL A 163 17.74 32.77 1.21
CA VAL A 163 18.27 32.76 2.58
C VAL A 163 19.52 31.87 2.66
N PRO A 164 20.47 32.14 3.58
CA PRO A 164 21.60 31.23 3.83
C PRO A 164 21.13 29.93 4.47
N ASP A 165 21.99 28.91 4.47
CA ASP A 165 21.76 27.70 5.26
C ASP A 165 21.52 28.05 6.73
N GLY A 166 20.51 27.42 7.34
CA GLY A 166 20.11 27.76 8.69
C GLY A 166 18.88 26.97 9.18
N ARG A 167 18.32 27.44 10.28
CA ARG A 167 17.15 26.82 10.90
C ARG A 167 15.91 27.70 10.68
N TYR A 168 14.98 27.17 9.90
CA TYR A 168 13.75 27.86 9.50
C TYR A 168 12.51 27.04 9.85
N THR A 169 11.41 27.72 10.11
CA THR A 169 10.10 27.09 10.20
C THR A 169 9.55 26.81 8.80
N ILE A 170 8.48 26.03 8.72
CA ILE A 170 7.88 25.67 7.41
C ILE A 170 7.22 26.87 6.72
N GLU A 171 6.87 27.93 7.45
CA GLU A 171 6.21 29.14 6.92
C GLU A 171 7.18 30.31 6.67
N GLU A 172 8.42 30.25 7.19
CA GLU A 172 9.40 31.28 6.92
C GLU A 172 9.80 31.32 5.45
N PRO A 173 9.93 32.51 4.84
CA PRO A 173 10.39 32.67 3.47
C PRO A 173 11.78 32.08 3.26
N LEU A 174 11.96 31.23 2.25
CA LEU A 174 13.26 30.66 1.86
C LEU A 174 13.88 31.42 0.68
N LEU A 175 13.07 31.79 -0.29
CA LEU A 175 13.53 32.52 -1.48
C LEU A 175 12.39 33.32 -2.11
N THR A 176 12.75 34.32 -2.90
CA THR A 176 11.82 35.08 -3.74
C THR A 176 12.15 34.83 -5.20
N LEU A 177 11.15 34.50 -6.00
CA LEU A 177 11.26 34.33 -7.45
C LEU A 177 10.71 35.57 -8.17
N GLN A 178 11.36 35.98 -9.24
CA GLN A 178 10.75 36.77 -10.29
C GLN A 178 10.13 35.80 -11.30
N LEU A 179 8.81 35.75 -11.36
CA LEU A 179 8.09 34.91 -12.30
C LEU A 179 8.24 35.40 -13.73
N MET A 180 7.90 34.54 -14.71
CA MET A 180 8.02 34.89 -16.14
C MET A 180 7.12 36.03 -16.58
N ASP A 181 6.06 36.34 -15.84
CA ASP A 181 5.17 37.50 -16.05
C ASP A 181 5.67 38.81 -15.40
N GLY A 182 6.85 38.76 -14.75
CA GLY A 182 7.47 39.87 -14.05
C GLY A 182 6.97 40.13 -12.62
N THR A 183 6.03 39.35 -12.12
CA THR A 183 5.60 39.40 -10.71
C THR A 183 6.56 38.68 -9.79
N GLU A 184 6.55 39.05 -8.51
CA GLU A 184 7.36 38.37 -7.49
C GLU A 184 6.54 37.35 -6.71
N ARG A 185 7.13 36.20 -6.41
CA ARG A 185 6.53 35.16 -5.57
C ARG A 185 7.53 34.64 -4.55
N THR A 186 7.15 34.72 -3.29
CA THR A 186 7.93 34.14 -2.20
C THR A 186 7.58 32.68 -2.01
N LEU A 187 8.60 31.82 -1.90
CA LEU A 187 8.46 30.39 -1.61
C LEU A 187 8.91 30.09 -0.18
N THR A 188 8.16 29.22 0.47
CA THR A 188 8.43 28.64 1.78
C THR A 188 8.61 27.13 1.64
N MET A 189 8.76 26.38 2.74
CA MET A 189 8.75 24.91 2.69
C MET A 189 7.36 24.33 2.39
N THR A 190 6.30 25.13 2.53
CA THR A 190 4.92 24.66 2.50
C THR A 190 4.32 24.78 1.10
N GLN A 191 3.61 23.73 0.69
CA GLN A 191 2.72 23.72 -0.47
C GLN A 191 1.34 23.22 -0.03
N LYS A 192 0.27 23.75 -0.62
CA LYS A 192 -1.07 23.18 -0.50
C LYS A 192 -1.46 22.50 -1.80
N TRP A 193 -2.00 21.29 -1.70
CA TRP A 193 -2.41 20.53 -2.89
C TRP A 193 -3.79 19.91 -2.71
N PRO A 194 -4.70 20.07 -3.71
CA PRO A 194 -6.03 19.49 -3.66
C PRO A 194 -5.98 17.95 -3.64
N ILE A 195 -6.66 17.33 -2.69
CA ILE A 195 -6.60 15.87 -2.50
C ILE A 195 -7.16 15.08 -3.68
N ARG A 196 -8.13 15.64 -4.40
CA ARG A 196 -8.79 14.99 -5.54
C ARG A 196 -8.04 15.14 -6.87
N VAL A 197 -6.98 15.94 -6.89
CA VAL A 197 -6.17 16.20 -8.07
C VAL A 197 -4.84 15.46 -7.94
N ALA A 198 -4.54 14.60 -8.90
CA ALA A 198 -3.24 13.92 -8.95
C ALA A 198 -2.10 14.95 -9.14
N ARG A 199 -0.97 14.74 -8.48
CA ARG A 199 0.20 15.60 -8.68
C ARG A 199 0.85 15.33 -10.05
N PRO A 200 1.24 16.39 -10.78
CA PRO A 200 1.79 16.25 -12.11
C PRO A 200 3.15 15.54 -12.11
N SER A 201 3.44 14.85 -13.20
CA SER A 201 4.74 14.25 -13.48
C SER A 201 5.11 14.49 -14.94
N ALA A 202 6.40 14.44 -15.26
CA ALA A 202 6.86 14.66 -16.62
C ALA A 202 6.50 13.47 -17.54
N ARG A 203 6.66 12.24 -17.04
CA ARG A 203 6.40 11.02 -17.81
C ARG A 203 6.08 9.85 -16.87
N ARG A 204 5.21 8.95 -17.35
CA ARG A 204 4.98 7.64 -16.71
C ARG A 204 5.85 6.59 -17.36
N PHE A 205 6.56 5.82 -16.54
CA PHE A 205 7.37 4.69 -16.99
C PHE A 205 6.63 3.36 -16.82
N PRO A 206 6.99 2.32 -17.59
CA PRO A 206 6.57 0.97 -17.29
C PRO A 206 7.15 0.51 -15.94
N ALA A 207 6.37 -0.25 -15.18
CA ALA A 207 6.76 -0.80 -13.89
C ALA A 207 7.57 -2.09 -14.12
N VAL A 208 8.90 -1.97 -14.22
CA VAL A 208 9.83 -3.07 -14.55
C VAL A 208 10.79 -3.44 -13.42
N LYS A 209 10.65 -2.81 -12.25
CA LYS A 209 11.44 -3.11 -11.04
C LYS A 209 10.51 -3.72 -9.99
N PRO A 210 10.81 -4.90 -9.40
CA PRO A 210 9.96 -5.48 -8.36
C PRO A 210 10.03 -4.70 -7.06
N LEU A 211 8.93 -4.70 -6.32
CA LEU A 211 8.91 -4.35 -4.91
C LEU A 211 9.28 -5.62 -4.14
N ILE A 212 10.48 -5.66 -3.57
CA ILE A 212 10.96 -6.82 -2.81
C ILE A 212 10.40 -6.74 -1.39
N THR A 213 9.71 -7.80 -0.98
CA THR A 213 9.00 -7.85 0.31
C THR A 213 9.64 -8.80 1.33
N GLY A 214 10.56 -9.64 0.89
CA GLY A 214 11.11 -10.71 1.73
C GLY A 214 10.14 -11.87 1.97
N GLN A 215 8.93 -11.78 1.42
CA GLN A 215 7.92 -12.85 1.50
C GLN A 215 8.01 -13.72 0.25
N ARG A 216 8.36 -15.01 0.41
CA ARG A 216 8.61 -15.91 -0.72
C ARG A 216 7.45 -15.99 -1.70
N ILE A 217 6.23 -16.15 -1.19
CA ILE A 217 5.05 -16.27 -2.05
C ILE A 217 4.78 -14.98 -2.84
N LEU A 218 5.10 -13.81 -2.27
CA LEU A 218 4.93 -12.53 -2.95
C LEU A 218 6.05 -12.30 -3.96
N ASP A 219 7.30 -12.43 -3.54
CA ASP A 219 8.45 -12.06 -4.37
C ASP A 219 8.65 -13.01 -5.56
N THR A 220 8.23 -14.29 -5.43
CA THR A 220 8.44 -15.30 -6.47
C THR A 220 7.18 -15.67 -7.23
N MET A 221 6.10 -16.03 -6.52
CA MET A 221 4.89 -16.55 -7.18
C MET A 221 4.02 -15.43 -7.74
N PHE A 222 3.84 -14.34 -6.96
CA PHE A 222 2.94 -13.23 -7.30
C PHE A 222 3.60 -11.87 -7.10
N PRO A 223 4.71 -11.58 -7.81
CA PRO A 223 5.48 -10.38 -7.61
C PRO A 223 4.69 -9.11 -7.93
N LEU A 224 4.94 -8.07 -7.15
CA LEU A 224 4.42 -6.72 -7.35
C LEU A 224 5.55 -5.83 -7.84
N ALA A 225 5.27 -5.02 -8.84
CA ALA A 225 6.23 -4.03 -9.32
C ALA A 225 6.16 -2.74 -8.50
N LYS A 226 7.28 -2.04 -8.35
CA LYS A 226 7.31 -0.64 -7.86
C LYS A 226 6.48 0.24 -8.79
N GLY A 227 5.55 0.98 -8.22
CA GLY A 227 4.54 1.70 -9.00
C GLY A 227 3.38 0.83 -9.48
N GLY A 228 3.28 -0.40 -9.01
CA GLY A 228 2.19 -1.32 -9.33
C GLY A 228 0.99 -1.22 -8.40
N THR A 229 -0.01 -2.05 -8.69
CA THR A 229 -1.25 -2.15 -7.93
C THR A 229 -1.50 -3.58 -7.49
N ALA A 230 -1.82 -3.75 -6.21
CA ALA A 230 -2.17 -5.04 -5.63
C ALA A 230 -3.43 -4.95 -4.76
N ALA A 231 -4.18 -6.04 -4.69
CA ALA A 231 -5.26 -6.21 -3.74
C ALA A 231 -5.00 -7.43 -2.86
N ILE A 232 -5.38 -7.30 -1.58
CA ILE A 232 -5.36 -8.39 -0.59
C ILE A 232 -6.81 -8.64 -0.15
N PRO A 233 -7.59 -9.40 -0.89
CA PRO A 233 -8.93 -9.75 -0.46
C PRO A 233 -8.89 -10.94 0.49
N GLY A 234 -9.70 -10.88 1.54
CA GLY A 234 -9.83 -11.97 2.48
C GLY A 234 -10.91 -11.72 3.53
N GLY A 235 -11.53 -12.78 4.01
CA GLY A 235 -12.49 -12.71 5.09
C GLY A 235 -11.83 -12.28 6.43
N PHE A 236 -12.66 -12.09 7.44
CA PHE A 236 -12.17 -11.79 8.78
C PHE A 236 -11.27 -12.92 9.31
N GLY A 237 -10.15 -12.56 9.96
CA GLY A 237 -9.22 -13.52 10.55
C GLY A 237 -8.28 -14.24 9.58
N THR A 238 -8.26 -13.88 8.30
CA THR A 238 -7.35 -14.52 7.31
C THR A 238 -5.95 -13.90 7.27
N GLY A 239 -5.69 -12.84 8.04
CA GLY A 239 -4.38 -12.23 8.16
C GLY A 239 -4.09 -11.09 7.17
N LYS A 240 -5.12 -10.36 6.68
CA LYS A 240 -4.94 -9.18 5.82
C LYS A 240 -3.98 -8.15 6.40
N THR A 241 -4.31 -7.64 7.57
CA THR A 241 -3.54 -6.62 8.28
C THR A 241 -2.11 -7.11 8.56
N MET A 242 -1.94 -8.35 9.01
CA MET A 242 -0.61 -8.94 9.24
C MET A 242 0.21 -9.04 7.96
N THR A 243 -0.42 -9.38 6.83
CA THR A 243 0.28 -9.41 5.54
C THR A 243 0.76 -8.01 5.13
N GLN A 244 -0.09 -6.98 5.31
CA GLN A 244 0.30 -5.60 5.05
C GLN A 244 1.41 -5.12 6.00
N HIS A 245 1.37 -5.47 7.29
CA HIS A 245 2.43 -5.13 8.25
C HIS A 245 3.76 -5.78 7.85
N GLN A 246 3.76 -7.04 7.44
CA GLN A 246 4.98 -7.70 6.96
C GLN A 246 5.55 -7.02 5.71
N VAL A 247 4.69 -6.65 4.77
CA VAL A 247 5.12 -5.89 3.58
C VAL A 247 5.63 -4.51 3.96
N ALA A 248 4.95 -3.77 4.83
CA ALA A 248 5.40 -2.46 5.30
C ALA A 248 6.78 -2.54 5.97
N LYS A 249 6.98 -3.52 6.85
CA LYS A 249 8.23 -3.70 7.59
C LYS A 249 9.41 -4.07 6.70
N TRP A 250 9.23 -5.02 5.79
CA TRP A 250 10.33 -5.67 5.08
C TRP A 250 10.50 -5.22 3.63
N SER A 251 9.51 -4.52 3.06
CA SER A 251 9.62 -4.07 1.67
C SER A 251 10.77 -3.08 1.47
N ASP A 252 11.28 -3.06 0.26
CA ASP A 252 12.31 -2.12 -0.17
C ASP A 252 11.76 -0.75 -0.60
N ALA A 253 10.51 -0.43 -0.24
CA ALA A 253 9.99 0.92 -0.33
C ALA A 253 10.74 1.88 0.60
N ASP A 254 10.89 3.14 0.17
CA ASP A 254 11.57 4.16 0.98
C ASP A 254 10.63 4.77 2.02
N VAL A 255 9.38 5.02 1.64
CA VAL A 255 8.34 5.63 2.47
C VAL A 255 7.09 4.77 2.46
N ILE A 256 6.46 4.66 3.62
CA ILE A 256 5.19 3.95 3.81
C ILE A 256 4.10 4.95 4.19
N ILE A 257 2.98 4.91 3.49
CA ILE A 257 1.74 5.59 3.88
C ILE A 257 0.72 4.52 4.25
N TYR A 258 0.41 4.39 5.53
CA TYR A 258 -0.59 3.45 6.01
C TYR A 258 -1.91 4.16 6.25
N ILE A 259 -2.97 3.71 5.60
CA ILE A 259 -4.30 4.31 5.68
C ILE A 259 -5.25 3.30 6.31
N GLY A 260 -5.59 3.54 7.58
CA GLY A 260 -6.66 2.83 8.29
C GLY A 260 -8.00 3.49 7.98
N CYS A 261 -8.73 2.91 7.04
CA CYS A 261 -10.00 3.43 6.55
C CYS A 261 -11.17 2.62 7.10
N GLY A 262 -11.86 3.15 8.11
CA GLY A 262 -13.03 2.53 8.71
C GLY A 262 -12.72 1.33 9.62
N GLU A 263 -11.47 1.12 9.98
CA GLU A 263 -11.06 0.06 10.90
C GLU A 263 -11.42 0.40 12.35
N ARG A 264 -11.36 -0.58 13.22
CA ARG A 264 -11.69 -0.38 14.65
C ARG A 264 -10.58 0.41 15.35
N GLY A 265 -10.95 1.24 16.30
CA GLY A 265 -10.00 2.04 17.06
C GLY A 265 -8.90 1.22 17.73
N ASN A 266 -9.24 0.06 18.32
CA ASN A 266 -8.27 -0.85 18.94
C ASN A 266 -7.29 -1.47 17.93
N GLU A 267 -7.72 -1.77 16.71
CA GLU A 267 -6.85 -2.26 15.63
C GLU A 267 -5.87 -1.17 15.19
N MET A 268 -6.34 0.08 15.08
CA MET A 268 -5.47 1.21 14.75
C MET A 268 -4.47 1.54 15.86
N THR A 269 -4.87 1.39 17.13
CA THR A 269 -3.94 1.54 18.27
C THR A 269 -2.85 0.47 18.21
N GLN A 270 -3.22 -0.78 17.92
CA GLN A 270 -2.26 -1.87 17.75
C GLN A 270 -1.27 -1.60 16.60
N VAL A 271 -1.76 -1.12 15.46
CA VAL A 271 -0.89 -0.72 14.33
C VAL A 271 0.11 0.34 14.75
N LEU A 272 -0.36 1.36 15.49
CA LEU A 272 0.48 2.43 15.99
C LEU A 272 1.57 1.93 16.93
N GLU A 273 1.19 1.11 17.92
CA GLU A 273 2.12 0.51 18.88
C GLU A 273 3.16 -0.35 18.15
N GLU A 274 2.71 -1.25 17.29
CA GLU A 274 3.60 -2.11 16.49
C GLU A 274 4.58 -1.30 15.64
N PHE A 275 4.12 -0.28 14.91
CA PHE A 275 4.99 0.51 14.03
C PHE A 275 5.94 1.42 14.80
N SER A 276 5.58 1.83 16.01
CA SER A 276 6.44 2.61 16.91
C SER A 276 7.55 1.75 17.55
N GLU A 277 7.25 0.48 17.83
CA GLU A 277 8.21 -0.46 18.42
C GLU A 277 9.08 -1.19 17.39
N LEU A 278 8.55 -1.36 16.17
CA LEU A 278 9.26 -2.04 15.09
C LEU A 278 10.48 -1.23 14.65
N ILE A 279 11.61 -1.93 14.58
CA ILE A 279 12.84 -1.39 14.01
C ILE A 279 12.89 -1.75 12.52
N ASP A 280 13.13 -0.75 11.69
CA ASP A 280 13.38 -0.95 10.28
C ASP A 280 14.72 -1.68 10.08
N PRO A 281 14.70 -2.89 9.50
CA PRO A 281 15.91 -3.70 9.37
C PRO A 281 16.97 -3.08 8.44
N LYS A 282 16.58 -2.12 7.59
CA LYS A 282 17.50 -1.45 6.67
C LYS A 282 18.28 -0.32 7.33
N THR A 283 17.61 0.46 8.15
CA THR A 283 18.19 1.68 8.75
C THR A 283 18.56 1.51 10.21
N GLY A 284 18.03 0.49 10.90
CA GLY A 284 18.17 0.32 12.34
C GLY A 284 17.39 1.35 13.17
N ASN A 285 16.58 2.19 12.54
CA ASN A 285 15.75 3.20 13.17
C ASN A 285 14.30 2.69 13.34
N PRO A 286 13.46 3.36 14.15
CA PRO A 286 12.03 3.03 14.20
C PRO A 286 11.37 3.07 12.82
N LEU A 287 10.47 2.11 12.55
CA LEU A 287 9.74 2.06 11.27
C LEU A 287 8.93 3.35 11.03
N MET A 288 8.47 3.98 12.10
CA MET A 288 7.76 5.26 12.04
C MET A 288 8.60 6.39 11.41
N ASP A 289 9.94 6.33 11.46
CA ASP A 289 10.79 7.36 10.83
C ASP A 289 10.62 7.44 9.30
N ARG A 290 10.07 6.41 8.68
CA ARG A 290 9.73 6.41 7.24
C ARG A 290 8.24 6.16 6.97
N THR A 291 7.40 6.32 7.99
CA THR A 291 5.96 6.00 7.89
C THR A 291 5.11 7.19 8.30
N THR A 292 4.00 7.35 7.60
CA THR A 292 2.88 8.22 8.02
C THR A 292 1.62 7.39 8.14
N LEU A 293 0.88 7.59 9.22
CA LEU A 293 -0.39 6.93 9.46
C LEU A 293 -1.55 7.91 9.21
N ILE A 294 -2.57 7.45 8.49
CA ILE A 294 -3.86 8.11 8.40
C ILE A 294 -4.88 7.20 9.07
N ALA A 295 -5.47 7.66 10.15
CA ALA A 295 -6.42 6.89 10.93
C ALA A 295 -7.80 7.54 10.87
N ASN A 296 -8.69 6.95 10.09
CA ASN A 296 -10.11 7.24 10.14
C ASN A 296 -10.85 5.99 10.62
N THR A 297 -11.12 5.92 11.92
CA THR A 297 -11.76 4.76 12.54
C THR A 297 -13.25 4.70 12.24
N SER A 298 -13.87 3.53 12.51
CA SER A 298 -15.27 3.26 12.18
C SER A 298 -16.28 4.18 12.89
N ASN A 299 -15.88 4.81 14.00
CA ASN A 299 -16.69 5.76 14.76
C ASN A 299 -16.47 7.22 14.34
N MET A 300 -15.53 7.49 13.44
CA MET A 300 -15.31 8.82 12.87
C MET A 300 -16.29 9.12 11.72
N PRO A 301 -16.48 10.39 11.35
CA PRO A 301 -17.42 10.78 10.30
C PRO A 301 -17.15 10.10 8.95
N VAL A 302 -18.23 9.70 8.28
CA VAL A 302 -18.19 8.93 7.02
C VAL A 302 -17.53 9.72 5.90
N ALA A 303 -17.77 11.03 5.83
CA ALA A 303 -17.18 11.90 4.82
C ALA A 303 -15.65 11.97 4.93
N ALA A 304 -15.12 12.10 6.15
CA ALA A 304 -13.69 12.07 6.38
C ALA A 304 -13.08 10.69 6.03
N ARG A 305 -13.84 9.60 6.19
CA ARG A 305 -13.44 8.26 5.74
C ARG A 305 -13.27 8.21 4.21
N GLU A 306 -14.21 8.79 3.47
CA GLU A 306 -14.10 8.88 2.01
C GLU A 306 -12.87 9.69 1.59
N ALA A 307 -12.56 10.79 2.25
CA ALA A 307 -11.42 11.65 1.94
C ALA A 307 -10.07 10.99 2.27
N SER A 308 -9.99 10.11 3.26
CA SER A 308 -8.74 9.56 3.81
C SER A 308 -7.84 8.91 2.76
N LEU A 309 -8.41 8.20 1.79
CA LEU A 309 -7.65 7.57 0.70
C LEU A 309 -6.99 8.63 -0.20
N TYR A 310 -7.70 9.70 -0.52
CA TYR A 310 -7.16 10.78 -1.36
C TYR A 310 -6.10 11.60 -0.65
N SER A 311 -6.28 11.86 0.65
CA SER A 311 -5.25 12.50 1.48
C SER A 311 -3.96 11.67 1.47
N GLY A 312 -4.05 10.37 1.74
CA GLY A 312 -2.90 9.48 1.71
C GLY A 312 -2.23 9.37 0.34
N LEU A 313 -3.01 9.34 -0.74
CA LEU A 313 -2.47 9.37 -2.11
C LEU A 313 -1.68 10.65 -2.38
N THR A 314 -2.19 11.79 -1.96
CA THR A 314 -1.53 13.08 -2.19
C THR A 314 -0.22 13.18 -1.42
N LEU A 315 -0.18 12.70 -0.17
CA LEU A 315 1.06 12.59 0.61
C LEU A 315 2.06 11.66 -0.06
N ALA A 316 1.61 10.50 -0.56
CA ALA A 316 2.47 9.56 -1.25
C ALA A 316 3.05 10.15 -2.55
N GLU A 317 2.24 10.82 -3.36
CA GLU A 317 2.70 11.49 -4.58
C GLU A 317 3.70 12.61 -4.29
N TYR A 318 3.57 13.29 -3.16
CA TYR A 318 4.53 14.32 -2.76
C TYR A 318 5.92 13.73 -2.48
N TYR A 319 6.01 12.62 -1.73
CA TYR A 319 7.29 11.92 -1.53
C TYR A 319 7.81 11.27 -2.81
N ARG A 320 6.92 10.76 -3.68
CA ARG A 320 7.31 10.31 -5.04
C ARG A 320 8.02 11.43 -5.80
N ASP A 321 7.49 12.65 -5.76
CA ASP A 321 8.05 13.81 -6.48
C ASP A 321 9.46 14.16 -6.00
N MET A 322 9.83 13.80 -4.77
CA MET A 322 11.19 13.91 -4.25
C MET A 322 12.14 12.82 -4.77
N GLY A 323 11.63 11.83 -5.52
CA GLY A 323 12.40 10.70 -6.04
C GLY A 323 12.38 9.46 -5.16
N TYR A 324 11.45 9.36 -4.20
CA TYR A 324 11.29 8.18 -3.35
C TYR A 324 10.33 7.15 -3.95
N HIS A 325 10.53 5.89 -3.59
CA HIS A 325 9.58 4.81 -3.84
C HIS A 325 8.65 4.67 -2.65
N VAL A 326 7.38 5.03 -2.84
CA VAL A 326 6.37 5.04 -1.79
C VAL A 326 5.46 3.84 -1.93
N ALA A 327 5.15 3.17 -0.83
CA ALA A 327 4.11 2.13 -0.78
C ALA A 327 2.93 2.60 0.08
N ILE A 328 1.73 2.51 -0.47
CA ILE A 328 0.48 2.78 0.23
C ILE A 328 -0.12 1.44 0.67
N MET A 329 -0.43 1.33 1.96
CA MET A 329 -1.22 0.25 2.54
C MET A 329 -2.58 0.82 2.89
N ALA A 330 -3.63 0.42 2.17
CA ALA A 330 -5.00 0.88 2.44
C ALA A 330 -5.80 -0.26 3.11
N ASP A 331 -6.14 -0.11 4.38
CA ASP A 331 -6.93 -1.07 5.15
C ASP A 331 -8.20 -0.41 5.71
N SER A 332 -9.40 -0.60 5.15
CA SER A 332 -9.62 -1.39 3.94
C SER A 332 -10.43 -0.57 2.91
N THR A 333 -10.21 -0.86 1.64
CA THR A 333 -10.98 -0.23 0.55
C THR A 333 -12.47 -0.62 0.57
N SER A 334 -12.85 -1.75 1.19
CA SER A 334 -14.25 -2.12 1.41
C SER A 334 -14.96 -1.12 2.33
N ARG A 335 -14.31 -0.66 3.39
CA ARG A 335 -14.88 0.34 4.29
C ARG A 335 -15.01 1.71 3.63
N TRP A 336 -14.08 2.02 2.73
CA TRP A 336 -14.20 3.20 1.88
C TRP A 336 -15.40 3.10 0.92
N ALA A 337 -15.61 1.95 0.29
CA ALA A 337 -16.79 1.71 -0.56
C ALA A 337 -18.10 1.76 0.24
N GLU A 338 -18.12 1.26 1.48
CA GLU A 338 -19.26 1.43 2.39
C GLU A 338 -19.55 2.90 2.68
N ALA A 339 -18.50 3.73 2.86
CA ALA A 339 -18.68 5.18 3.02
C ALA A 339 -19.32 5.81 1.77
N LEU A 340 -18.89 5.43 0.58
CA LEU A 340 -19.52 5.88 -0.67
C LEU A 340 -20.99 5.46 -0.74
N ARG A 341 -21.32 4.23 -0.33
CA ARG A 341 -22.71 3.73 -0.29
C ARG A 341 -23.56 4.53 0.68
N GLU A 342 -23.05 4.83 1.87
CA GLU A 342 -23.78 5.64 2.85
C GLU A 342 -24.02 7.05 2.34
N LEU A 343 -23.00 7.71 1.77
CA LEU A 343 -23.11 9.06 1.23
C LEU A 343 -24.12 9.11 0.07
N SER A 344 -24.06 8.18 -0.89
CA SER A 344 -24.99 8.12 -2.01
C SER A 344 -26.44 7.89 -1.55
N GLY A 345 -26.62 7.08 -0.49
CA GLY A 345 -27.94 6.91 0.13
C GLY A 345 -28.48 8.20 0.77
N ARG A 346 -27.61 9.00 1.41
CA ARG A 346 -28.00 10.33 1.95
C ARG A 346 -28.27 11.37 0.87
N LEU A 347 -27.65 11.20 -0.30
CA LEU A 347 -27.90 12.04 -1.49
C LEU A 347 -29.13 11.61 -2.26
N GLU A 348 -29.80 10.51 -1.87
CA GLU A 348 -30.95 9.92 -2.55
C GLU A 348 -30.64 9.52 -4.01
N GLU A 349 -29.38 9.15 -4.27
CA GLU A 349 -28.96 8.65 -5.57
C GLU A 349 -29.51 7.24 -5.82
N MET A 350 -29.79 6.93 -7.09
CA MET A 350 -30.28 5.59 -7.45
C MET A 350 -29.17 4.54 -7.18
N PRO A 351 -29.41 3.56 -6.31
CA PRO A 351 -28.43 2.52 -6.03
C PRO A 351 -28.26 1.57 -7.22
N ALA A 352 -27.04 1.09 -7.42
CA ALA A 352 -26.71 -0.01 -8.31
C ALA A 352 -26.63 -1.34 -7.53
N GLU A 353 -25.76 -2.24 -7.95
CA GLU A 353 -25.58 -3.57 -7.37
C GLU A 353 -25.27 -3.51 -5.87
N GLU A 354 -26.00 -4.29 -5.06
CA GLU A 354 -25.89 -4.37 -3.59
C GLU A 354 -25.98 -3.01 -2.85
N GLY A 355 -26.65 -2.04 -3.46
CA GLY A 355 -26.82 -0.71 -2.87
C GLY A 355 -25.62 0.23 -3.01
N PHE A 356 -24.57 -0.16 -3.72
CA PHE A 356 -23.46 0.72 -4.04
C PHE A 356 -23.83 1.73 -5.11
N PRO A 357 -23.16 2.91 -5.14
CA PRO A 357 -23.40 3.89 -6.19
C PRO A 357 -22.89 3.37 -7.54
N ALA A 358 -23.54 3.76 -8.64
CA ALA A 358 -23.16 3.37 -10.00
C ALA A 358 -21.72 3.77 -10.37
N TYR A 359 -21.18 4.78 -9.71
CA TYR A 359 -19.81 5.26 -9.92
C TYR A 359 -18.73 4.57 -9.06
N LEU A 360 -19.06 3.49 -8.33
CA LEU A 360 -18.08 2.76 -7.52
C LEU A 360 -16.86 2.32 -8.34
N ALA A 361 -17.10 1.74 -9.53
CA ALA A 361 -16.03 1.29 -10.41
C ALA A 361 -15.10 2.43 -10.84
N SER A 362 -15.65 3.57 -11.25
CA SER A 362 -14.85 4.74 -11.65
C SER A 362 -14.05 5.37 -10.50
N ARG A 363 -14.60 5.35 -9.29
CA ARG A 363 -13.87 5.81 -8.09
C ARG A 363 -12.71 4.90 -7.73
N LEU A 364 -12.91 3.57 -7.78
CA LEU A 364 -11.83 2.59 -7.59
C LEU A 364 -10.75 2.72 -8.67
N SER A 365 -11.15 2.86 -9.94
CA SER A 365 -10.22 3.11 -11.04
C SER A 365 -9.37 4.36 -10.77
N ALA A 366 -10.01 5.49 -10.47
CA ALA A 366 -9.31 6.76 -10.18
C ALA A 366 -8.32 6.64 -9.00
N PHE A 367 -8.64 5.82 -7.99
CA PHE A 367 -7.73 5.55 -6.88
C PHE A 367 -6.50 4.77 -7.35
N TYR A 368 -6.68 3.63 -8.01
CA TYR A 368 -5.57 2.77 -8.43
C TYR A 368 -4.76 3.36 -9.59
N GLU A 369 -5.35 4.19 -10.44
CA GLU A 369 -4.63 4.86 -11.55
C GLU A 369 -3.57 5.86 -11.07
N ARG A 370 -3.65 6.35 -9.84
CA ARG A 370 -2.63 7.22 -9.24
C ARG A 370 -1.34 6.47 -8.87
N ALA A 371 -1.36 5.14 -8.83
CA ALA A 371 -0.15 4.34 -8.75
C ALA A 371 0.65 4.44 -10.05
N GLY A 372 1.96 4.40 -9.95
CA GLY A 372 2.83 4.36 -11.13
C GLY A 372 4.29 4.63 -10.81
N MET A 373 5.15 4.23 -11.74
CA MET A 373 6.55 4.64 -11.80
C MET A 373 6.62 5.90 -12.66
N MET A 374 7.14 6.99 -12.11
CA MET A 374 7.10 8.30 -12.75
C MET A 374 8.50 8.90 -12.89
N GLN A 375 8.71 9.62 -13.98
CA GLN A 375 9.71 10.66 -14.05
C GLN A 375 9.08 11.93 -13.48
N ASN A 376 9.64 12.45 -12.42
CA ASN A 376 9.16 13.65 -11.75
C ASN A 376 9.52 14.91 -12.56
N LEU A 377 8.91 16.05 -12.23
CA LEU A 377 9.18 17.32 -12.90
C LEU A 377 10.65 17.77 -12.76
N ASN A 378 11.30 17.38 -11.64
CA ASN A 378 12.72 17.63 -11.40
C ASN A 378 13.67 16.61 -12.07
N GLY A 379 13.15 15.71 -12.90
CA GLY A 379 13.93 14.70 -13.61
C GLY A 379 14.27 13.43 -12.81
N THR A 380 13.97 13.37 -11.52
CA THR A 380 14.17 12.17 -10.70
C THR A 380 13.12 11.10 -11.02
N GLU A 381 13.45 9.83 -10.71
CA GLU A 381 12.49 8.73 -10.74
C GLU A 381 11.90 8.52 -9.34
N GLY A 382 10.60 8.30 -9.27
CA GLY A 382 9.89 7.93 -8.06
C GLY A 382 8.67 7.08 -8.38
N SER A 383 8.12 6.41 -7.37
CA SER A 383 6.96 5.56 -7.59
C SER A 383 5.96 5.62 -6.44
N VAL A 384 4.69 5.40 -6.77
CA VAL A 384 3.63 5.11 -5.81
C VAL A 384 3.09 3.72 -6.12
N THR A 385 3.27 2.80 -5.18
CA THR A 385 2.72 1.45 -5.21
C THR A 385 1.50 1.39 -4.30
N ILE A 386 0.38 0.86 -4.76
CA ILE A 386 -0.86 0.79 -3.96
C ILE A 386 -1.19 -0.67 -3.65
N ILE A 387 -1.33 -0.98 -2.37
CA ILE A 387 -1.75 -2.28 -1.85
C ILE A 387 -3.03 -2.07 -1.04
N GLY A 388 -4.17 -2.45 -1.63
CA GLY A 388 -5.49 -2.29 -1.01
C GLY A 388 -5.98 -3.60 -0.38
N ALA A 389 -6.28 -3.58 0.92
CA ALA A 389 -7.01 -4.68 1.54
C ALA A 389 -8.49 -4.61 1.17
N VAL A 390 -9.07 -5.74 0.85
CA VAL A 390 -10.50 -5.88 0.57
C VAL A 390 -11.09 -6.88 1.56
N SER A 391 -12.24 -6.53 2.15
CA SER A 391 -12.89 -7.34 3.18
C SER A 391 -14.26 -7.85 2.68
N PRO A 392 -14.28 -8.83 1.75
CA PRO A 392 -15.53 -9.35 1.21
C PRO A 392 -16.33 -10.04 2.32
N GLN A 393 -17.63 -9.79 2.37
CA GLN A 393 -18.52 -10.42 3.32
C GLN A 393 -18.54 -11.95 3.09
N GLY A 394 -18.45 -12.71 4.17
CA GLY A 394 -18.36 -14.17 4.06
C GLY A 394 -17.10 -14.73 3.40
N GLY A 395 -16.23 -13.90 2.84
CA GLY A 395 -15.08 -14.29 2.03
C GLY A 395 -15.46 -14.56 0.57
N ASP A 396 -16.59 -14.05 0.12
CA ASP A 396 -17.07 -14.18 -1.25
C ASP A 396 -16.41 -13.14 -2.17
N PHE A 397 -15.56 -13.60 -3.08
CA PHE A 397 -14.86 -12.73 -4.03
C PHE A 397 -15.73 -12.28 -5.22
N SER A 398 -17.00 -12.67 -5.27
CA SER A 398 -17.95 -12.22 -6.29
C SER A 398 -18.68 -10.93 -5.90
N GLU A 399 -18.49 -10.42 -4.67
CA GLU A 399 -19.10 -9.17 -4.23
C GLU A 399 -18.59 -7.95 -5.04
N PRO A 400 -19.38 -6.85 -5.15
CA PRO A 400 -19.10 -5.76 -6.09
C PRO A 400 -17.75 -5.07 -5.89
N VAL A 401 -17.31 -4.86 -4.64
CA VAL A 401 -16.02 -4.16 -4.37
C VAL A 401 -14.84 -5.00 -4.84
N THR A 402 -14.83 -6.30 -4.51
CA THR A 402 -13.78 -7.24 -4.94
C THR A 402 -13.78 -7.41 -6.45
N MET A 403 -14.96 -7.58 -7.06
CA MET A 403 -15.07 -7.74 -8.51
C MET A 403 -14.59 -6.52 -9.28
N ASN A 404 -14.95 -5.32 -8.82
CA ASN A 404 -14.45 -4.09 -9.44
C ASN A 404 -12.96 -3.88 -9.18
N THR A 405 -12.47 -4.17 -7.97
CA THR A 405 -11.04 -4.08 -7.65
C THR A 405 -10.20 -4.96 -8.57
N LYS A 406 -10.62 -6.21 -8.84
CA LYS A 406 -9.94 -7.11 -9.78
C LYS A 406 -9.71 -6.53 -11.18
N ARG A 407 -10.57 -5.61 -11.63
CA ARG A 407 -10.43 -4.98 -12.95
C ARG A 407 -9.30 -3.96 -13.02
N PHE A 408 -8.90 -3.40 -11.89
CA PHE A 408 -7.96 -2.27 -11.82
C PHE A 408 -6.61 -2.65 -11.22
N VAL A 409 -6.54 -3.76 -10.47
CA VAL A 409 -5.28 -4.25 -9.93
C VAL A 409 -4.66 -5.29 -10.86
N ARG A 410 -3.34 -5.23 -11.02
CA ARG A 410 -2.58 -6.21 -11.80
C ARG A 410 -2.00 -7.34 -10.93
N CYS A 411 -2.10 -7.21 -9.61
CA CYS A 411 -1.69 -8.23 -8.67
C CYS A 411 -2.82 -8.50 -7.66
N PHE A 412 -3.10 -9.77 -7.38
CA PHE A 412 -4.20 -10.18 -6.52
C PHE A 412 -3.73 -11.31 -5.59
N TRP A 413 -3.70 -11.05 -4.29
CA TRP A 413 -3.25 -11.96 -3.26
C TRP A 413 -4.45 -12.46 -2.43
N GLY A 414 -5.17 -13.41 -2.98
CA GLY A 414 -6.39 -13.94 -2.38
C GLY A 414 -6.12 -14.74 -1.13
N LEU A 415 -6.61 -14.28 0.01
CA LEU A 415 -6.47 -14.98 1.29
C LEU A 415 -7.58 -16.03 1.46
N ASP A 416 -7.20 -17.21 1.86
CA ASP A 416 -8.08 -18.37 2.03
C ASP A 416 -8.27 -18.72 3.51
N LYS A 417 -9.54 -18.93 3.91
CA LYS A 417 -9.89 -19.28 5.29
C LYS A 417 -9.39 -20.67 5.69
N SER A 418 -9.39 -21.63 4.75
CA SER A 418 -8.95 -23.00 5.06
C SER A 418 -7.46 -23.05 5.36
N LEU A 419 -6.65 -22.26 4.63
CA LEU A 419 -5.22 -22.09 4.91
C LEU A 419 -4.99 -21.43 6.27
N ALA A 420 -5.76 -20.38 6.59
CA ALA A 420 -5.67 -19.70 7.88
C ALA A 420 -6.02 -20.65 9.04
N TYR A 421 -7.09 -21.44 8.93
CA TYR A 421 -7.45 -22.45 9.93
C TYR A 421 -6.41 -23.56 10.06
N ALA A 422 -5.76 -23.94 8.95
CA ALA A 422 -4.64 -24.88 8.95
C ALA A 422 -3.33 -24.24 9.48
N ARG A 423 -3.35 -22.98 9.92
CA ARG A 423 -2.17 -22.21 10.34
C ARG A 423 -1.06 -22.13 9.27
N HIS A 424 -1.46 -22.16 8.02
CA HIS A 424 -0.58 -21.92 6.89
C HIS A 424 -0.56 -20.41 6.59
N PHE A 425 0.50 -19.72 6.99
CA PHE A 425 0.66 -18.29 6.79
C PHE A 425 1.91 -18.01 5.93
N PRO A 426 1.86 -16.96 5.08
CA PRO A 426 0.67 -16.17 4.75
C PRO A 426 -0.40 -17.05 4.08
N ALA A 427 -1.67 -16.80 4.41
CA ALA A 427 -2.79 -17.63 3.94
C ALA A 427 -3.20 -17.32 2.47
N ILE A 428 -2.23 -16.95 1.65
CA ILE A 428 -2.41 -16.61 0.24
C ILE A 428 -2.58 -17.90 -0.57
N HIS A 429 -3.73 -18.03 -1.23
CA HIS A 429 -4.03 -19.22 -2.00
C HIS A 429 -3.41 -19.13 -3.41
N TRP A 430 -2.54 -20.07 -3.72
CA TRP A 430 -1.70 -20.05 -4.93
C TRP A 430 -2.44 -20.29 -6.25
N LEU A 431 -3.66 -20.82 -6.23
CA LEU A 431 -4.47 -21.02 -7.44
C LEU A 431 -5.46 -19.89 -7.70
N THR A 432 -5.85 -19.13 -6.67
CA THR A 432 -6.79 -18.01 -6.80
C THR A 432 -6.08 -16.66 -6.93
N SER A 433 -4.80 -16.62 -6.57
CA SER A 433 -3.95 -15.45 -6.67
C SER A 433 -3.26 -15.35 -8.03
N TYR A 434 -2.93 -14.14 -8.45
CA TYR A 434 -2.21 -13.90 -9.69
C TYR A 434 -1.35 -12.64 -9.62
N SER A 435 -0.38 -12.54 -10.53
CA SER A 435 0.34 -11.32 -10.84
C SER A 435 0.55 -11.24 -12.35
N GLU A 436 0.16 -10.13 -12.94
CA GLU A 436 0.39 -9.83 -14.35
C GLU A 436 1.78 -9.20 -14.59
N TYR A 437 2.52 -8.91 -13.50
CA TYR A 437 3.86 -8.30 -13.59
C TYR A 437 4.99 -9.27 -13.93
N ILE A 438 4.75 -10.58 -13.93
CA ILE A 438 5.81 -11.59 -14.08
C ILE A 438 6.63 -11.37 -15.37
N ASN A 439 5.96 -11.12 -16.49
CA ASN A 439 6.62 -10.89 -17.77
C ASN A 439 7.35 -9.55 -17.80
N ASP A 440 6.79 -8.50 -17.22
CA ASP A 440 7.40 -7.17 -17.17
C ASP A 440 8.66 -7.16 -16.29
N LEU A 441 8.68 -8.00 -15.24
CA LEU A 441 9.77 -8.15 -14.28
C LEU A 441 10.82 -9.20 -14.70
N ALA A 442 10.55 -10.00 -15.72
CA ALA A 442 11.40 -11.13 -16.11
C ALA A 442 12.85 -10.72 -16.38
N SER A 443 13.07 -9.64 -17.13
CA SER A 443 14.42 -9.12 -17.41
C SER A 443 15.15 -8.72 -16.13
N TRP A 444 14.45 -8.06 -15.20
CA TRP A 444 15.05 -7.67 -13.94
C TRP A 444 15.50 -8.89 -13.11
N TYR A 445 14.66 -9.94 -13.01
CA TYR A 445 15.03 -11.17 -12.31
C TYR A 445 16.20 -11.89 -12.99
N MET A 446 16.24 -11.90 -14.32
CA MET A 446 17.35 -12.50 -15.08
C MET A 446 18.67 -11.80 -14.81
N ASP A 447 18.68 -10.47 -14.73
CA ASP A 447 19.87 -9.66 -14.54
C ASP A 447 20.34 -9.60 -13.09
N ASN A 448 19.43 -9.67 -12.12
CA ASN A 448 19.73 -9.43 -10.69
C ASN A 448 19.71 -10.70 -9.84
N VAL A 449 19.12 -11.80 -10.31
CA VAL A 449 19.03 -13.06 -9.55
C VAL A 449 19.63 -14.21 -10.35
N ASP A 450 18.90 -14.74 -11.34
CA ASP A 450 19.34 -15.84 -12.21
C ASP A 450 18.42 -15.95 -13.44
N LYS A 451 19.01 -16.36 -14.58
CA LYS A 451 18.29 -16.58 -15.85
C LYS A 451 17.17 -17.63 -15.75
N LYS A 452 17.23 -18.52 -14.78
CA LYS A 452 16.25 -19.60 -14.56
C LYS A 452 15.13 -19.21 -13.59
N PHE A 453 15.14 -18.02 -13.03
CA PHE A 453 14.20 -17.63 -11.97
C PHE A 453 12.74 -17.84 -12.39
N VAL A 454 12.36 -17.30 -13.53
CA VAL A 454 10.96 -17.39 -14.04
C VAL A 454 10.61 -18.82 -14.43
N ASP A 455 11.56 -19.58 -15.04
CA ASP A 455 11.36 -21.00 -15.35
C ASP A 455 11.09 -21.81 -14.08
N TYR A 456 11.91 -21.64 -13.05
CA TYR A 456 11.75 -22.36 -11.80
C TYR A 456 10.42 -22.03 -11.10
N ARG A 457 10.07 -20.77 -11.06
CA ARG A 457 8.75 -20.31 -10.58
C ARG A 457 7.61 -21.02 -11.34
N ASN A 458 7.65 -21.04 -12.67
CA ASN A 458 6.61 -21.64 -13.49
C ASN A 458 6.51 -23.16 -13.27
N ARG A 459 7.63 -23.84 -13.06
CA ARG A 459 7.66 -25.28 -12.77
C ARG A 459 7.07 -25.60 -11.39
N LEU A 460 7.33 -24.78 -10.37
CA LEU A 460 6.69 -24.94 -9.06
C LEU A 460 5.17 -24.72 -9.15
N MET A 461 4.72 -23.70 -9.87
CA MET A 461 3.29 -23.45 -10.09
C MET A 461 2.60 -24.59 -10.85
N ALA A 462 3.27 -25.18 -11.84
CA ALA A 462 2.75 -26.34 -12.56
C ALA A 462 2.55 -27.55 -11.64
N LEU A 463 3.49 -27.82 -10.72
CA LEU A 463 3.37 -28.88 -9.73
C LEU A 463 2.19 -28.65 -8.76
N LEU A 464 2.00 -27.43 -8.29
CA LEU A 464 0.87 -27.07 -7.42
C LEU A 464 -0.48 -27.20 -8.15
N THR A 465 -0.52 -26.87 -9.44
CA THR A 465 -1.73 -27.04 -10.26
C THR A 465 -2.04 -28.52 -10.48
N GLN A 466 -1.03 -29.34 -10.76
CA GLN A 466 -1.17 -30.81 -10.86
C GLN A 466 -1.66 -31.40 -9.54
N GLU A 467 -1.09 -31.00 -8.40
CA GLU A 467 -1.56 -31.43 -7.08
C GLU A 467 -3.05 -31.16 -6.89
N SER A 468 -3.54 -29.98 -7.23
CA SER A 468 -4.94 -29.63 -7.08
C SER A 468 -5.86 -30.59 -7.84
N SER A 469 -5.52 -30.89 -9.09
CA SER A 469 -6.29 -31.86 -9.91
C SER A 469 -6.23 -33.28 -9.31
N LEU A 470 -5.08 -33.70 -8.81
CA LEU A 470 -4.92 -35.02 -8.17
C LEU A 470 -5.69 -35.09 -6.84
N MET A 471 -5.74 -34.00 -6.06
CA MET A 471 -6.47 -33.96 -4.79
C MET A 471 -7.98 -34.13 -4.97
N GLU A 472 -8.55 -33.75 -6.09
CA GLU A 472 -9.97 -34.05 -6.41
C GLU A 472 -10.18 -35.56 -6.60
N ILE A 473 -9.24 -36.23 -7.24
CA ILE A 473 -9.26 -37.70 -7.41
C ILE A 473 -9.06 -38.37 -6.04
N VAL A 474 -8.10 -37.92 -5.26
CA VAL A 474 -7.81 -38.44 -3.91
C VAL A 474 -9.02 -38.37 -2.98
N LYS A 475 -9.80 -37.30 -3.04
CA LYS A 475 -11.05 -37.15 -2.27
C LYS A 475 -12.09 -38.22 -2.60
N LEU A 476 -12.10 -38.73 -3.83
CA LEU A 476 -13.08 -39.70 -4.30
C LEU A 476 -12.65 -41.15 -4.04
N ILE A 477 -11.38 -41.48 -4.29
CA ILE A 477 -10.91 -42.87 -4.31
C ILE A 477 -9.72 -43.19 -3.36
N GLY A 478 -9.21 -42.17 -2.66
CA GLY A 478 -8.05 -42.29 -1.78
C GLY A 478 -6.72 -42.09 -2.50
N ALA A 479 -5.66 -41.78 -1.75
CA ALA A 479 -4.31 -41.57 -2.29
C ALA A 479 -3.59 -42.87 -2.67
N ASP A 480 -3.95 -43.99 -2.06
CA ASP A 480 -3.26 -45.26 -2.23
C ASP A 480 -3.41 -45.83 -3.64
N VAL A 481 -4.48 -45.47 -4.34
CA VAL A 481 -4.80 -45.96 -5.71
C VAL A 481 -3.99 -45.21 -6.79
N LEU A 482 -3.39 -44.09 -6.45
CA LEU A 482 -2.62 -43.30 -7.42
C LEU A 482 -1.33 -44.04 -7.84
N PRO A 483 -0.90 -43.93 -9.12
CA PRO A 483 0.43 -44.34 -9.55
C PRO A 483 1.54 -43.56 -8.80
N ASP A 484 2.74 -44.15 -8.69
CA ASP A 484 3.83 -43.57 -7.92
C ASP A 484 4.33 -42.22 -8.46
N ASP A 485 4.26 -41.99 -9.76
CA ASP A 485 4.57 -40.69 -10.38
C ASP A 485 3.61 -39.57 -9.90
N GLN A 486 2.32 -39.88 -9.72
CA GLN A 486 1.32 -38.98 -9.20
C GLN A 486 1.46 -38.81 -7.68
N LYS A 487 1.75 -39.86 -6.93
CA LYS A 487 2.09 -39.80 -5.49
C LYS A 487 3.31 -38.90 -5.26
N LEU A 488 4.31 -38.95 -6.13
CA LEU A 488 5.48 -38.07 -6.06
C LEU A 488 5.07 -36.58 -6.24
N VAL A 489 4.16 -36.27 -7.15
CA VAL A 489 3.66 -34.91 -7.32
C VAL A 489 3.05 -34.40 -6.02
N LEU A 490 2.25 -35.21 -5.32
CA LEU A 490 1.66 -34.85 -4.02
C LEU A 490 2.73 -34.55 -2.96
N GLU A 491 3.80 -35.37 -2.89
CA GLU A 491 4.89 -35.15 -1.93
C GLU A 491 5.72 -33.90 -2.25
N ILE A 492 6.08 -33.69 -3.50
CA ILE A 492 6.81 -32.48 -3.90
C ILE A 492 5.96 -31.22 -3.69
N ALA A 493 4.67 -31.27 -3.99
CA ALA A 493 3.75 -30.17 -3.70
C ALA A 493 3.65 -29.91 -2.17
N ARG A 494 3.67 -30.94 -1.32
CA ARG A 494 3.78 -30.79 0.13
C ARG A 494 5.06 -30.05 0.53
N VAL A 495 6.20 -30.39 -0.08
CA VAL A 495 7.48 -29.69 0.15
C VAL A 495 7.38 -28.23 -0.28
N ILE A 496 6.77 -27.94 -1.43
CA ILE A 496 6.56 -26.56 -1.89
C ILE A 496 5.69 -25.79 -0.90
N ARG A 497 4.55 -26.35 -0.49
CA ARG A 497 3.61 -25.66 0.42
C ARG A 497 4.23 -25.40 1.79
N LEU A 498 4.81 -26.40 2.42
CA LEU A 498 5.33 -26.31 3.79
C LEU A 498 6.75 -25.75 3.86
N GLY A 499 7.60 -26.05 2.89
CA GLY A 499 8.99 -25.62 2.85
C GLY A 499 9.21 -24.25 2.21
N PHE A 500 8.38 -23.90 1.22
CA PHE A 500 8.57 -22.67 0.44
C PHE A 500 7.46 -21.63 0.65
N LEU A 501 6.19 -21.99 0.50
CA LEU A 501 5.08 -21.04 0.56
C LEU A 501 4.75 -20.62 2.01
N GLN A 502 4.77 -21.58 2.94
CA GLN A 502 4.58 -21.27 4.35
C GLN A 502 5.81 -20.56 4.91
N GLN A 503 5.60 -19.41 5.51
CA GLN A 503 6.64 -18.54 6.05
C GLN A 503 6.29 -18.08 7.47
N ASN A 504 7.26 -18.20 8.40
CA ASN A 504 7.05 -17.84 9.80
C ASN A 504 7.51 -16.40 10.07
N ALA A 505 6.56 -15.51 10.29
CA ALA A 505 6.83 -14.09 10.57
C ALA A 505 7.63 -13.83 11.87
N PHE A 506 7.68 -14.80 12.78
CA PHE A 506 8.36 -14.68 14.08
C PHE A 506 9.72 -15.35 14.13
N HIS A 507 10.13 -16.07 13.09
CA HIS A 507 11.43 -16.74 13.04
C HIS A 507 12.47 -15.84 12.37
N LYS A 508 13.63 -15.64 13.01
CA LYS A 508 14.69 -14.73 12.54
C LYS A 508 15.07 -14.96 11.07
N GLU A 509 15.27 -16.21 10.67
CA GLU A 509 15.74 -16.56 9.32
C GLU A 509 14.61 -16.70 8.29
N ASP A 510 13.34 -16.66 8.75
CA ASP A 510 12.19 -16.92 7.90
C ASP A 510 11.23 -15.71 7.79
N THR A 511 11.30 -14.73 8.71
CA THR A 511 10.42 -13.55 8.69
C THR A 511 10.61 -12.69 7.44
N SER A 512 11.85 -12.60 6.94
CA SER A 512 12.19 -11.96 5.67
C SER A 512 13.33 -12.73 5.02
N VAL A 513 13.13 -13.17 3.79
CA VAL A 513 14.07 -14.04 3.08
C VAL A 513 14.66 -13.30 1.89
N PRO A 514 16.00 -13.18 1.79
CA PRO A 514 16.65 -12.59 0.62
C PRO A 514 16.29 -13.30 -0.68
N LEU A 515 16.10 -12.55 -1.75
CA LEU A 515 15.63 -13.08 -3.04
C LEU A 515 16.54 -14.19 -3.61
N ILE A 516 17.86 -14.07 -3.40
CA ILE A 516 18.82 -15.12 -3.79
C ILE A 516 18.57 -16.42 -3.03
N LYS A 517 18.28 -16.36 -1.72
CA LYS A 517 17.91 -17.55 -0.94
C LYS A 517 16.61 -18.16 -1.45
N GLN A 518 15.63 -17.34 -1.76
CA GLN A 518 14.36 -17.80 -2.36
C GLN A 518 14.61 -18.59 -3.65
N PHE A 519 15.46 -18.06 -4.54
CA PHE A 519 15.86 -18.75 -5.76
C PHE A 519 16.56 -20.10 -5.48
N LYS A 520 17.53 -20.12 -4.56
CA LYS A 520 18.22 -21.34 -4.15
C LYS A 520 17.27 -22.41 -3.58
N MET A 521 16.26 -21.99 -2.82
CA MET A 521 15.22 -22.89 -2.32
C MET A 521 14.40 -23.50 -3.47
N MET A 522 14.01 -22.73 -4.46
CA MET A 522 13.32 -23.24 -5.66
C MET A 522 14.22 -24.26 -6.39
N GLU A 523 15.51 -23.94 -6.55
CA GLU A 523 16.48 -24.82 -7.19
C GLU A 523 16.58 -26.18 -6.51
N ILE A 524 16.71 -26.20 -5.18
CA ILE A 524 16.81 -27.44 -4.39
C ILE A 524 15.54 -28.29 -4.50
N ILE A 525 14.36 -27.68 -4.42
CA ILE A 525 13.09 -28.42 -4.56
C ILE A 525 12.99 -29.06 -5.95
N LEU A 526 13.33 -28.33 -7.00
CA LEU A 526 13.30 -28.85 -8.36
C LEU A 526 14.41 -29.91 -8.60
N TYR A 527 15.56 -29.76 -7.95
CA TYR A 527 16.62 -30.77 -7.98
C TYR A 527 16.18 -32.09 -7.32
N LEU A 528 15.57 -32.02 -6.13
CA LEU A 528 14.97 -33.17 -5.46
C LEU A 528 13.92 -33.83 -6.37
N ASN A 529 13.00 -33.05 -6.94
CA ASN A 529 11.97 -33.58 -7.85
C ASN A 529 12.59 -34.34 -9.04
N LYS A 530 13.66 -33.77 -9.65
CA LYS A 530 14.36 -34.42 -10.77
C LYS A 530 14.94 -35.79 -10.36
N LYS A 531 15.61 -35.86 -9.20
CA LYS A 531 16.20 -37.12 -8.70
C LYS A 531 15.14 -38.15 -8.33
N CYS A 532 14.09 -37.75 -7.63
CA CYS A 532 12.97 -38.65 -7.29
C CYS A 532 12.25 -39.17 -8.55
N ARG A 533 12.01 -38.32 -9.56
CA ARG A 533 11.44 -38.82 -10.84
C ARG A 533 12.29 -39.84 -11.53
N ALA A 534 13.61 -39.69 -11.49
CA ALA A 534 14.52 -40.69 -12.04
C ALA A 534 14.38 -42.05 -11.31
N LEU A 535 14.31 -42.06 -9.98
CA LEU A 535 14.08 -43.25 -9.18
C LEU A 535 12.73 -43.92 -9.49
N ILE A 536 11.65 -43.14 -9.56
CA ILE A 536 10.32 -43.64 -9.92
C ILE A 536 10.33 -44.30 -11.33
N SER A 537 11.00 -43.65 -12.30
CA SER A 537 11.11 -44.21 -13.66
C SER A 537 11.86 -45.53 -13.72
N MET A 538 12.67 -45.85 -12.71
CA MET A 538 13.34 -47.13 -12.54
C MET A 538 12.52 -48.16 -11.73
N GLY A 539 11.27 -47.83 -11.38
CA GLY A 539 10.34 -48.68 -10.66
C GLY A 539 10.38 -48.61 -9.14
N MET A 540 11.08 -47.61 -8.57
CA MET A 540 11.10 -47.40 -7.11
C MET A 540 9.78 -46.77 -6.64
N PRO A 541 9.08 -47.35 -5.66
CA PRO A 541 7.84 -46.76 -5.15
C PRO A 541 8.14 -45.55 -4.25
N VAL A 542 7.20 -44.60 -4.19
CA VAL A 542 7.33 -43.41 -3.36
C VAL A 542 7.48 -43.72 -1.87
N SER A 543 6.93 -44.86 -1.38
CA SER A 543 7.08 -45.29 0.01
C SER A 543 8.54 -45.44 0.40
N VAL A 544 9.37 -46.03 -0.46
CA VAL A 544 10.82 -46.17 -0.22
C VAL A 544 11.52 -44.82 -0.15
N LEU A 545 11.11 -43.86 -0.99
CA LEU A 545 11.68 -42.51 -0.97
C LEU A 545 11.35 -41.78 0.35
N LYS A 546 10.19 -42.05 0.95
CA LYS A 546 9.76 -41.44 2.22
C LYS A 546 10.54 -41.95 3.43
N GLU A 547 10.97 -43.24 3.43
CA GLU A 547 11.73 -43.83 4.53
C GLU A 547 13.02 -43.07 4.86
N GLU A 548 13.63 -42.41 3.87
CA GLU A 548 14.88 -41.67 4.02
C GLU A 548 14.68 -40.26 4.61
N ASN A 549 13.45 -39.82 4.88
CA ASN A 549 13.08 -38.48 5.43
C ASN A 549 13.64 -37.31 4.64
N ILE A 550 13.98 -37.48 3.36
CA ILE A 550 14.59 -36.41 2.54
C ILE A 550 13.62 -35.24 2.33
N PHE A 551 12.32 -35.52 2.17
CA PHE A 551 11.31 -34.48 1.97
C PHE A 551 11.22 -33.52 3.18
N ASP A 552 11.20 -34.05 4.40
CA ASP A 552 11.11 -33.24 5.62
C ASP A 552 12.41 -32.45 5.88
N LYS A 553 13.57 -33.02 5.50
CA LYS A 553 14.82 -32.26 5.48
C LYS A 553 14.78 -31.03 4.57
N ILE A 554 14.19 -31.19 3.39
CA ILE A 554 14.08 -30.04 2.45
C ILE A 554 13.07 -29.02 2.95
N ILE A 555 11.99 -29.45 3.63
CA ILE A 555 11.04 -28.55 4.28
C ILE A 555 11.72 -27.68 5.36
N SER A 556 12.67 -28.23 6.11
CA SER A 556 13.36 -27.53 7.20
C SER A 556 14.41 -26.52 6.74
N ILE A 557 14.84 -26.53 5.48
CA ILE A 557 15.83 -25.59 4.91
C ILE A 557 15.53 -24.13 5.24
N LYS A 558 14.25 -23.75 5.26
CA LYS A 558 13.82 -22.38 5.57
C LYS A 558 14.32 -21.87 6.93
N TYR A 559 14.55 -22.79 7.88
CA TYR A 559 15.08 -22.51 9.22
C TYR A 559 16.57 -22.84 9.36
N ASP A 560 16.99 -23.96 8.76
CA ASP A 560 18.32 -24.55 8.97
C ASP A 560 19.42 -23.79 8.22
N VAL A 561 19.08 -23.16 7.10
CA VAL A 561 20.03 -22.36 6.31
C VAL A 561 19.87 -20.88 6.69
N PRO A 562 20.87 -20.26 7.37
CA PRO A 562 20.87 -18.83 7.63
C PRO A 562 20.85 -18.00 6.35
N ASN A 563 20.23 -16.82 6.40
CA ASN A 563 20.12 -15.93 5.25
C ASN A 563 21.49 -15.50 4.68
N GLU A 564 22.55 -15.54 5.49
CA GLU A 564 23.93 -15.17 5.13
C GLU A 564 24.78 -16.37 4.66
N ARG A 565 24.29 -17.62 4.84
CA ARG A 565 25.04 -18.85 4.59
C ARG A 565 24.49 -19.65 3.40
N LEU A 566 24.45 -18.98 2.25
CA LEU A 566 23.94 -19.58 1.00
C LEU A 566 24.84 -20.71 0.44
N ASP A 567 26.08 -20.80 0.91
CA ASP A 567 26.99 -21.93 0.64
C ASP A 567 26.43 -23.28 1.11
N MET A 568 25.65 -23.30 2.19
CA MET A 568 25.02 -24.54 2.70
C MET A 568 24.06 -25.20 1.74
N PHE A 569 23.56 -24.52 0.73
CA PHE A 569 22.71 -25.16 -0.30
C PHE A 569 23.46 -26.24 -1.11
N ASP A 570 24.77 -26.13 -1.26
CA ASP A 570 25.57 -27.15 -1.94
C ASP A 570 25.65 -28.43 -1.10
N ASP A 571 25.68 -28.33 0.23
CA ASP A 571 25.60 -29.48 1.13
C ASP A 571 24.26 -30.22 0.97
N TYR A 572 23.15 -29.48 0.80
CA TYR A 572 21.84 -30.08 0.54
C TYR A 572 21.78 -30.78 -0.84
N LYS A 573 22.44 -30.23 -1.87
CA LYS A 573 22.58 -30.95 -3.15
C LYS A 573 23.33 -32.28 -2.99
N GLN A 574 24.45 -32.27 -2.26
CA GLN A 574 25.20 -33.51 -1.95
C GLN A 574 24.37 -34.51 -1.15
N GLN A 575 23.57 -34.05 -0.18
CA GLN A 575 22.66 -34.93 0.57
C GLN A 575 21.59 -35.57 -0.32
N ILE A 576 21.06 -34.82 -1.31
CA ILE A 576 20.12 -35.36 -2.29
C ILE A 576 20.80 -36.37 -3.21
N ASP A 577 22.05 -36.15 -3.62
CA ASP A 577 22.83 -37.12 -4.40
C ASP A 577 23.12 -38.40 -3.60
N ALA A 578 23.58 -38.25 -2.37
CA ALA A 578 23.80 -39.40 -1.48
C ALA A 578 22.52 -40.18 -1.18
N PHE A 579 21.37 -39.48 -1.06
CA PHE A 579 20.05 -40.13 -0.96
C PHE A 579 19.74 -40.94 -2.22
N TYR A 580 19.94 -40.35 -3.39
CA TYR A 580 19.72 -41.04 -4.67
C TYR A 580 20.56 -42.29 -4.80
N ASP A 581 21.85 -42.22 -4.47
CA ASP A 581 22.79 -43.37 -4.53
C ASP A 581 22.40 -44.48 -3.55
N ARG A 582 22.06 -44.14 -2.28
CA ARG A 582 21.60 -45.14 -1.30
C ARG A 582 20.34 -45.87 -1.72
N VAL A 583 19.37 -45.17 -2.29
CA VAL A 583 18.13 -45.80 -2.78
C VAL A 583 18.43 -46.71 -3.96
N MET A 584 19.35 -46.34 -4.84
CA MET A 584 19.81 -47.18 -5.95
C MET A 584 20.50 -48.46 -5.46
N GLU A 585 21.42 -48.36 -4.50
CA GLU A 585 22.16 -49.51 -3.94
C GLU A 585 21.27 -50.52 -3.22
N ARG A 586 20.21 -50.05 -2.53
CA ARG A 586 19.25 -50.95 -1.84
C ARG A 586 18.40 -51.79 -2.79
N ASN A 587 18.28 -51.38 -4.03
CA ASN A 587 17.39 -52.03 -5.02
C ASN A 587 18.14 -52.59 -6.24
N ALA A 588 19.49 -52.52 -6.25
CA ALA A 588 20.37 -53.22 -7.16
C ALA A 588 20.67 -54.61 -6.62
#